data_61f48b427cfa678be5893b24a04c1036
#
_entry.id   61f48b427cfa678be5893b24a04c1036
#
_cell.length_a   1.000
_cell.length_b   1.000
_cell.length_c   1.000
_cell.angle_alpha   90.00
_cell.angle_beta   90.00
_cell.angle_gamma   90.00
#
_symmetry.space_group_name_H-M   'P 1'
#
loop_
_entity.id
_entity.type
_entity.pdbx_description
1 polymer ?
#
loop_
_entity_poly.entity_id
_entity_poly.type
_entity_poly.pdbx_seq_one_letter_code
_entity_poly.pdbx_strand_id
1 'polypeptide(L)'
;MLLLAVVLLAAFAAFKLYRDRRASFPLTYREQVEALSAEYGVPVPLIFAVVKAESGFRPEAQSHAGACGLMQLMPATYREIAERLGEDCDESLIFDPAQNLRYGVYYLSYLYRYFGDYYTALAAYNAGIGRVSGWVADSRYSSDGVTLHSIPIAETETYVRRIRDYEQTYTEILEKEG
;
A
#
# COMPACT_ATOMS: atom_id res chain seq x y z
N MET A 1 -34.69 25.41 21.64
CA MET A 1 -33.27 25.72 21.97
C MET A 1 -32.46 24.43 22.23
N LEU A 2 -32.88 23.50 23.06
CA LEU A 2 -32.16 22.27 23.38
C LEU A 2 -31.88 21.39 22.13
N LEU A 3 -32.87 21.18 21.24
CA LEU A 3 -32.71 20.39 20.01
C LEU A 3 -31.64 21.00 19.06
N LEU A 4 -31.61 22.33 18.90
CA LEU A 4 -30.63 23.01 18.08
C LEU A 4 -29.22 22.85 18.65
N ALA A 5 -29.06 22.93 19.97
CA ALA A 5 -27.76 22.72 20.61
C ALA A 5 -27.26 21.28 20.41
N VAL A 6 -28.13 20.29 20.51
CA VAL A 6 -27.78 18.87 20.25
C VAL A 6 -27.34 18.67 18.80
N VAL A 7 -28.06 19.26 17.83
CA VAL A 7 -27.70 19.17 16.41
C VAL A 7 -26.35 19.83 16.14
N LEU A 8 -26.09 21.00 16.71
CA LEU A 8 -24.81 21.69 16.55
C LEU A 8 -23.65 20.91 17.18
N LEU A 9 -23.83 20.31 18.34
CA LEU A 9 -22.82 19.47 18.99
C LEU A 9 -22.53 18.22 18.15
N ALA A 10 -23.56 17.57 17.62
CA ALA A 10 -23.39 16.41 16.74
C ALA A 10 -22.66 16.78 15.44
N ALA A 11 -23.01 17.91 14.83
CA ALA A 11 -22.31 18.42 13.64
C ALA A 11 -20.84 18.75 13.92
N PHE A 12 -20.56 19.39 15.06
CA PHE A 12 -19.19 19.72 15.49
C PHE A 12 -18.38 18.43 15.76
N ALA A 13 -18.97 17.44 16.42
CA ALA A 13 -18.32 16.15 16.69
C ALA A 13 -18.02 15.40 15.38
N ALA A 14 -18.97 15.37 14.44
CA ALA A 14 -18.78 14.78 13.12
C ALA A 14 -17.70 15.50 12.30
N PHE A 15 -17.70 16.84 12.32
CA PHE A 15 -16.66 17.65 11.65
C PHE A 15 -15.27 17.40 12.26
N LYS A 16 -15.16 17.36 13.58
CA LYS A 16 -13.90 17.05 14.27
C LYS A 16 -13.41 15.66 13.90
N LEU A 17 -14.27 14.65 13.95
CA LEU A 17 -13.94 13.28 13.59
C LEU A 17 -13.48 13.19 12.13
N TYR A 18 -14.19 13.85 11.21
CA TYR A 18 -13.80 13.94 9.80
C TYR A 18 -12.41 14.57 9.63
N ARG A 19 -12.17 15.70 10.29
CA ARG A 19 -10.88 16.40 10.22
C ARG A 19 -9.74 15.58 10.79
N ASP A 20 -9.95 14.91 11.93
CA ASP A 20 -8.93 14.08 12.57
C ASP A 20 -8.63 12.83 11.72
N ARG A 21 -9.65 12.23 11.11
CA ARG A 21 -9.49 11.14 10.12
C ARG A 21 -8.68 11.61 8.91
N ARG A 22 -9.00 12.80 8.38
CA ARG A 22 -8.30 13.39 7.23
C ARG A 22 -6.82 13.66 7.54
N ALA A 23 -6.51 14.17 8.72
CA ALA A 23 -5.13 14.41 9.17
C ALA A 23 -4.34 13.10 9.33
N SER A 24 -5.03 11.99 9.67
CA SER A 24 -4.43 10.67 9.81
C SER A 24 -4.22 9.96 8.47
N PHE A 25 -4.89 10.39 7.38
CA PHE A 25 -4.82 9.80 6.04
C PHE A 25 -4.43 10.88 5.00
N PRO A 26 -3.15 11.30 4.97
CA PRO A 26 -2.70 12.34 4.05
C PRO A 26 -2.72 11.84 2.60
N LEU A 27 -2.91 12.77 1.65
CA LEU A 27 -2.79 12.54 0.21
C LEU A 27 -1.49 13.18 -0.32
N THR A 28 -0.42 13.11 0.46
CA THR A 28 0.90 13.58 0.03
C THR A 28 1.34 12.77 -1.21
N TYR A 29 1.97 13.43 -2.16
CA TYR A 29 2.37 12.85 -3.46
C TYR A 29 1.20 12.48 -4.38
N ARG A 30 0.02 13.12 -4.25
CA ARG A 30 -1.19 12.76 -4.99
C ARG A 30 -0.98 12.70 -6.50
N GLU A 31 -0.39 13.74 -7.09
CA GLU A 31 -0.13 13.80 -8.53
C GLU A 31 0.74 12.63 -9.02
N GLN A 32 1.79 12.31 -8.28
CA GLN A 32 2.66 11.18 -8.59
C GLN A 32 1.91 9.84 -8.47
N VAL A 33 1.11 9.67 -7.41
CA VAL A 33 0.31 8.46 -7.19
C VAL A 33 -0.71 8.27 -8.29
N GLU A 34 -1.42 9.32 -8.72
CA GLU A 34 -2.40 9.27 -9.80
C GLU A 34 -1.73 8.94 -11.15
N ALA A 35 -0.57 9.54 -11.44
CA ALA A 35 0.22 9.24 -12.64
C ALA A 35 0.70 7.77 -12.66
N LEU A 36 1.24 7.28 -11.55
CA LEU A 36 1.71 5.90 -11.42
C LEU A 36 0.56 4.88 -11.46
N SER A 37 -0.59 5.23 -10.90
CA SER A 37 -1.82 4.44 -11.02
C SER A 37 -2.23 4.26 -12.48
N ALA A 38 -2.22 5.34 -13.26
CA ALA A 38 -2.54 5.29 -14.68
C ALA A 38 -1.49 4.49 -15.48
N GLU A 39 -0.21 4.60 -15.14
CA GLU A 39 0.90 3.91 -15.83
C GLU A 39 0.91 2.39 -15.55
N TYR A 40 0.76 2.00 -14.28
CA TYR A 40 0.94 0.60 -13.86
C TYR A 40 -0.37 -0.14 -13.54
N GLY A 41 -1.52 0.53 -13.60
CA GLY A 41 -2.83 -0.07 -13.38
C GLY A 41 -3.13 -0.43 -11.92
N VAL A 42 -2.39 0.12 -10.96
CA VAL A 42 -2.64 -0.09 -9.52
C VAL A 42 -3.64 0.94 -9.01
N PRO A 43 -4.72 0.56 -8.29
CA PRO A 43 -5.70 1.54 -7.79
C PRO A 43 -5.08 2.61 -6.88
N VAL A 44 -5.44 3.88 -7.11
CA VAL A 44 -4.97 5.03 -6.30
C VAL A 44 -5.14 4.80 -4.78
N PRO A 45 -6.33 4.35 -4.28
CA PRO A 45 -6.51 4.09 -2.86
C PRO A 45 -5.54 3.03 -2.32
N LEU A 46 -5.24 2.00 -3.11
CA LEU A 46 -4.32 0.92 -2.73
C LEU A 46 -2.88 1.43 -2.62
N ILE A 47 -2.42 2.27 -3.56
CA ILE A 47 -1.08 2.88 -3.48
C ILE A 47 -0.94 3.69 -2.20
N PHE A 48 -1.89 4.57 -1.90
CA PHE A 48 -1.90 5.34 -0.65
C PHE A 48 -1.90 4.45 0.59
N ALA A 49 -2.68 3.37 0.58
CA ALA A 49 -2.76 2.42 1.69
C ALA A 49 -1.43 1.71 1.95
N VAL A 50 -0.72 1.30 0.89
CA VAL A 50 0.61 0.69 1.00
C VAL A 50 1.62 1.70 1.54
N VAL A 51 1.72 2.90 0.98
CA VAL A 51 2.64 3.95 1.47
C VAL A 51 2.39 4.27 2.94
N LYS A 52 1.10 4.35 3.33
CA LYS A 52 0.74 4.58 4.73
C LYS A 52 1.17 3.42 5.63
N ALA A 53 0.97 2.18 5.20
CA ALA A 53 1.32 1.00 5.98
C ALA A 53 2.83 0.83 6.14
N GLU A 54 3.59 1.13 5.08
CA GLU A 54 5.04 0.94 5.01
C GLU A 54 5.82 2.03 5.77
N SER A 55 5.57 3.28 5.47
CA SER A 55 6.38 4.39 6.00
C SER A 55 5.58 5.44 6.77
N GLY A 56 4.24 5.45 6.66
CA GLY A 56 3.43 6.57 7.09
C GLY A 56 3.79 7.87 6.35
N PHE A 57 4.14 7.77 5.07
CA PHE A 57 4.56 8.89 4.20
C PHE A 57 5.91 9.53 4.59
N ARG A 58 6.78 8.80 5.27
CA ARG A 58 8.12 9.28 5.61
C ARG A 58 9.14 8.78 4.57
N PRO A 59 9.68 9.66 3.70
CA PRO A 59 10.60 9.26 2.65
C PRO A 59 11.92 8.70 3.20
N GLU A 60 12.36 9.19 4.36
CA GLU A 60 13.59 8.76 5.04
C GLU A 60 13.41 7.50 5.92
N ALA A 61 12.23 6.85 5.84
CA ALA A 61 11.97 5.68 6.69
C ALA A 61 12.91 4.53 6.31
N GLN A 62 13.53 3.94 7.33
CA GLN A 62 14.31 2.72 7.20
C GLN A 62 13.92 1.72 8.29
N SER A 63 13.64 0.48 7.90
CA SER A 63 13.33 -0.59 8.85
C SER A 63 14.60 -1.21 9.43
N HIS A 64 14.47 -1.92 10.54
CA HIS A 64 15.58 -2.71 11.10
C HIS A 64 16.11 -3.77 10.13
N ALA A 65 15.29 -4.27 9.21
CA ALA A 65 15.68 -5.22 8.18
C ALA A 65 16.36 -4.54 6.96
N GLY A 66 16.40 -3.20 6.92
CA GLY A 66 17.03 -2.44 5.84
C GLY A 66 16.11 -2.08 4.68
N ALA A 67 14.79 -2.23 4.82
CA ALA A 67 13.84 -1.71 3.85
C ALA A 67 13.78 -0.17 3.90
N CYS A 68 13.72 0.49 2.75
CA CYS A 68 13.97 1.92 2.60
C CYS A 68 12.82 2.66 1.91
N GLY A 69 12.58 3.91 2.34
CA GLY A 69 11.75 4.89 1.66
C GLY A 69 10.25 4.72 1.86
N LEU A 70 9.47 5.43 1.03
CA LEU A 70 8.01 5.51 1.12
C LEU A 70 7.32 4.15 1.06
N MET A 71 7.79 3.27 0.19
CA MET A 71 7.22 1.94 -0.03
C MET A 71 8.09 0.80 0.54
N GLN A 72 9.08 1.14 1.38
CA GLN A 72 9.92 0.19 2.12
C GLN A 72 10.54 -0.90 1.22
N LEU A 73 11.21 -0.48 0.17
CA LEU A 73 11.87 -1.40 -0.73
C LEU A 73 13.18 -1.91 -0.12
N MET A 74 13.38 -3.23 -0.16
CA MET A 74 14.68 -3.81 0.13
C MET A 74 15.69 -3.45 -0.98
N PRO A 75 16.96 -3.13 -0.68
CA PRO A 75 17.94 -2.80 -1.71
C PRO A 75 18.08 -3.86 -2.82
N ALA A 76 17.94 -5.14 -2.48
CA ALA A 76 17.93 -6.21 -3.46
C ALA A 76 16.73 -6.14 -4.42
N THR A 77 15.53 -5.87 -3.88
CA THR A 77 14.31 -5.70 -4.67
C THR A 77 14.41 -4.43 -5.54
N TYR A 78 14.97 -3.34 -5.00
CA TYR A 78 15.20 -2.10 -5.74
C TYR A 78 16.07 -2.32 -6.98
N ARG A 79 17.19 -3.06 -6.85
CA ARG A 79 18.06 -3.46 -7.99
C ARG A 79 17.32 -4.34 -8.99
N GLU A 80 16.60 -5.35 -8.52
CA GLU A 80 15.80 -6.24 -9.36
C GLU A 80 14.77 -5.47 -10.20
N ILE A 81 14.13 -4.45 -9.61
CA ILE A 81 13.17 -3.60 -10.32
C ILE A 81 13.88 -2.80 -11.42
N ALA A 82 15.02 -2.17 -11.14
CA ALA A 82 15.79 -1.44 -12.14
C ALA A 82 16.18 -2.36 -13.32
N GLU A 83 16.67 -3.56 -13.04
CA GLU A 83 17.00 -4.55 -14.07
C GLU A 83 15.78 -4.93 -14.92
N ARG A 84 14.62 -5.16 -14.29
CA ARG A 84 13.37 -5.48 -14.99
C ARG A 84 12.86 -4.35 -15.88
N LEU A 85 13.12 -3.11 -15.50
CA LEU A 85 12.78 -1.91 -16.27
C LEU A 85 13.84 -1.60 -17.35
N GLY A 86 14.98 -2.28 -17.35
CA GLY A 86 16.10 -2.01 -18.26
C GLY A 86 16.82 -0.70 -17.95
N GLU A 87 16.85 -0.30 -16.68
CA GLU A 87 17.41 0.97 -16.20
C GLU A 87 18.73 0.72 -15.45
N ASP A 88 19.63 1.71 -15.53
CA ASP A 88 20.80 1.74 -14.66
C ASP A 88 20.35 1.99 -13.21
N CYS A 89 20.79 1.13 -12.29
CA CYS A 89 20.41 1.21 -10.90
C CYS A 89 21.27 2.22 -10.15
N ASP A 90 20.67 3.35 -9.73
CA ASP A 90 21.29 4.28 -8.78
C ASP A 90 20.70 4.05 -7.37
N GLU A 91 21.41 3.28 -6.55
CA GLU A 91 20.98 2.97 -5.18
C GLU A 91 20.92 4.20 -4.27
N SER A 92 21.60 5.33 -4.61
CA SER A 92 21.51 6.56 -3.83
C SER A 92 20.10 7.18 -3.86
N LEU A 93 19.29 6.84 -4.88
CA LEU A 93 17.93 7.31 -5.05
C LEU A 93 16.89 6.44 -4.33
N ILE A 94 17.28 5.43 -3.55
CA ILE A 94 16.30 4.56 -2.86
C ILE A 94 15.42 5.31 -1.86
N PHE A 95 15.87 6.46 -1.34
CA PHE A 95 15.11 7.35 -0.48
C PHE A 95 14.45 8.53 -1.23
N ASP A 96 14.74 8.69 -2.53
CA ASP A 96 14.05 9.70 -3.34
C ASP A 96 12.56 9.34 -3.46
N PRO A 97 11.64 10.25 -3.09
CA PRO A 97 10.22 9.95 -3.06
C PRO A 97 9.66 9.50 -4.42
N ALA A 98 10.07 10.16 -5.51
CA ALA A 98 9.55 9.85 -6.84
C ALA A 98 10.03 8.49 -7.32
N GLN A 99 11.33 8.20 -7.14
CA GLN A 99 11.92 6.93 -7.55
C GLN A 99 11.41 5.75 -6.70
N ASN A 100 11.31 5.94 -5.38
CA ASN A 100 10.83 4.90 -4.47
C ASN A 100 9.35 4.56 -4.71
N LEU A 101 8.49 5.57 -4.92
CA LEU A 101 7.09 5.39 -5.31
C LEU A 101 7.00 4.64 -6.65
N ARG A 102 7.72 5.10 -7.67
CA ARG A 102 7.67 4.49 -8.99
C ARG A 102 8.04 3.00 -8.95
N TYR A 103 9.15 2.68 -8.30
CA TYR A 103 9.60 1.29 -8.18
C TYR A 103 8.67 0.44 -7.33
N GLY A 104 8.17 0.98 -6.21
CA GLY A 104 7.24 0.26 -5.35
C GLY A 104 5.90 -0.04 -6.02
N VAL A 105 5.33 0.93 -6.76
CA VAL A 105 4.08 0.74 -7.52
C VAL A 105 4.28 -0.24 -8.68
N TYR A 106 5.41 -0.14 -9.41
CA TYR A 106 5.78 -1.12 -10.42
C TYR A 106 5.86 -2.53 -9.84
N TYR A 107 6.52 -2.70 -8.68
CA TYR A 107 6.66 -4.00 -8.04
C TYR A 107 5.32 -4.57 -7.59
N LEU A 108 4.45 -3.75 -7.02
CA LEU A 108 3.09 -4.17 -6.67
C LEU A 108 2.27 -4.59 -7.90
N SER A 109 2.37 -3.84 -9.01
CA SER A 109 1.76 -4.21 -10.30
C SER A 109 2.33 -5.53 -10.84
N TYR A 110 3.65 -5.73 -10.74
CA TYR A 110 4.30 -6.97 -11.14
C TYR A 110 3.76 -8.17 -10.34
N LEU A 111 3.66 -8.05 -9.02
CA LEU A 111 3.11 -9.09 -8.14
C LEU A 111 1.63 -9.36 -8.44
N TYR A 112 0.84 -8.31 -8.68
CA TYR A 112 -0.54 -8.48 -9.11
C TYR A 112 -0.66 -9.24 -10.43
N ARG A 113 0.14 -8.90 -11.44
CA ARG A 113 0.15 -9.63 -12.71
C ARG A 113 0.58 -11.08 -12.55
N TYR A 114 1.45 -11.37 -11.59
CA TYR A 114 1.92 -12.73 -11.31
C TYR A 114 0.86 -13.58 -10.61
N PHE A 115 0.15 -13.04 -9.61
CA PHE A 115 -0.83 -13.79 -8.82
C PHE A 115 -2.28 -13.62 -9.29
N GLY A 116 -2.64 -12.55 -9.99
CA GLY A 116 -3.99 -12.26 -10.44
C GLY A 116 -4.94 -11.73 -9.33
N ASP A 117 -4.44 -11.57 -8.10
CA ASP A 117 -5.20 -11.12 -6.93
C ASP A 117 -4.38 -10.17 -6.07
N TYR A 118 -4.95 -9.01 -5.69
CA TYR A 118 -4.25 -8.03 -4.85
C TYR A 118 -4.00 -8.51 -3.42
N TYR A 119 -4.90 -9.31 -2.84
CA TYR A 119 -4.70 -9.84 -1.50
C TYR A 119 -3.43 -10.72 -1.46
N THR A 120 -3.30 -11.61 -2.43
CA THR A 120 -2.12 -12.48 -2.61
C THR A 120 -0.87 -11.68 -2.97
N ALA A 121 -1.00 -10.66 -3.83
CA ALA A 121 0.10 -9.77 -4.21
C ALA A 121 0.65 -8.98 -3.00
N LEU A 122 -0.20 -8.47 -2.13
CA LEU A 122 0.19 -7.80 -0.89
C LEU A 122 0.91 -8.75 0.08
N ALA A 123 0.42 -9.99 0.19
CA ALA A 123 1.12 -11.01 0.96
C ALA A 123 2.54 -11.26 0.41
N ALA A 124 2.68 -11.30 -0.92
CA ALA A 124 3.96 -11.47 -1.59
C ALA A 124 4.88 -10.24 -1.46
N TYR A 125 4.32 -9.04 -1.45
CA TYR A 125 5.06 -7.81 -1.20
C TYR A 125 5.76 -7.84 0.16
N ASN A 126 5.06 -8.30 1.19
CA ASN A 126 5.59 -8.40 2.55
C ASN A 126 6.45 -9.65 2.78
N ALA A 127 5.98 -10.83 2.37
CA ALA A 127 6.61 -12.11 2.71
C ALA A 127 7.56 -12.66 1.62
N GLY A 128 7.56 -12.06 0.43
CA GLY A 128 8.34 -12.48 -0.73
C GLY A 128 7.61 -13.44 -1.66
N ILE A 129 7.78 -13.25 -2.96
CA ILE A 129 7.09 -13.98 -4.03
C ILE A 129 7.27 -15.50 -3.94
N GLY A 130 8.48 -15.99 -3.67
CA GLY A 130 8.75 -17.44 -3.59
C GLY A 130 8.01 -18.13 -2.46
N ARG A 131 7.91 -17.47 -1.30
CA ARG A 131 7.16 -18.01 -0.15
C ARG A 131 5.67 -18.06 -0.43
N VAL A 132 5.11 -17.00 -0.99
CA VAL A 132 3.68 -16.92 -1.30
C VAL A 132 3.30 -17.85 -2.44
N SER A 133 4.15 -18.06 -3.44
CA SER A 133 3.95 -19.10 -4.46
C SER A 133 3.83 -20.50 -3.82
N GLY A 134 4.60 -20.79 -2.79
CA GLY A 134 4.47 -22.04 -2.02
C GLY A 134 3.13 -22.14 -1.27
N TRP A 135 2.62 -21.03 -0.73
CA TRP A 135 1.31 -21.02 -0.07
C TRP A 135 0.16 -21.19 -1.07
N VAL A 136 0.23 -20.53 -2.21
CA VAL A 136 -0.78 -20.66 -3.30
C VAL A 136 -0.85 -22.09 -3.84
N ALA A 137 0.28 -22.81 -3.89
CA ALA A 137 0.33 -24.20 -4.30
C ALA A 137 -0.20 -25.21 -3.26
N ASP A 138 -0.44 -24.77 -2.03
CA ASP A 138 -0.88 -25.62 -0.91
C ASP A 138 -2.39 -25.41 -0.64
N SER A 139 -3.16 -26.50 -0.77
CA SER A 139 -4.62 -26.47 -0.57
C SER A 139 -5.06 -26.04 0.84
N ARG A 140 -4.16 -26.03 1.82
CA ARG A 140 -4.42 -25.48 3.17
C ARG A 140 -4.57 -23.96 3.17
N TYR A 141 -4.04 -23.27 2.16
CA TYR A 141 -3.98 -21.81 2.10
C TYR A 141 -4.66 -21.24 0.86
N SER A 142 -4.78 -22.03 -0.22
CA SER A 142 -5.46 -21.64 -1.44
C SER A 142 -6.28 -22.81 -1.99
N SER A 143 -7.53 -22.58 -2.33
CA SER A 143 -8.42 -23.61 -2.89
C SER A 143 -8.47 -23.62 -4.41
N ASP A 144 -8.03 -22.54 -5.05
CA ASP A 144 -8.08 -22.32 -6.50
C ASP A 144 -6.69 -22.24 -7.16
N GLY A 145 -5.63 -22.28 -6.35
CA GLY A 145 -4.25 -22.10 -6.82
C GLY A 145 -3.90 -20.67 -7.25
N VAL A 146 -4.72 -19.69 -6.90
CA VAL A 146 -4.57 -18.26 -7.24
C VAL A 146 -4.72 -17.37 -6.02
N THR A 147 -5.84 -17.49 -5.31
CA THR A 147 -6.21 -16.63 -4.19
C THR A 147 -5.90 -17.30 -2.86
N LEU A 148 -5.22 -16.59 -1.97
CA LEU A 148 -5.05 -17.05 -0.60
C LEU A 148 -6.33 -16.81 0.19
N HIS A 149 -6.90 -17.87 0.76
CA HIS A 149 -7.98 -17.75 1.76
C HIS A 149 -7.44 -17.70 3.20
N SER A 150 -6.16 -18.04 3.41
CA SER A 150 -5.47 -18.00 4.70
C SER A 150 -4.00 -17.69 4.51
N ILE A 151 -3.45 -16.85 5.37
CA ILE A 151 -2.02 -16.49 5.39
C ILE A 151 -1.40 -17.12 6.64
N PRO A 152 -0.43 -18.05 6.52
CA PRO A 152 0.09 -18.78 7.68
C PRO A 152 1.04 -17.98 8.59
N ILE A 153 1.49 -16.80 8.15
CA ILE A 153 2.34 -15.91 8.95
C ILE A 153 1.50 -14.75 9.48
N ALA A 154 1.32 -14.69 10.79
CA ALA A 154 0.47 -13.70 11.47
C ALA A 154 0.90 -12.24 11.19
N GLU A 155 2.19 -11.98 11.03
CA GLU A 155 2.70 -10.66 10.65
C GLU A 155 2.19 -10.26 9.27
N THR A 156 2.33 -11.14 8.27
CA THR A 156 1.86 -10.91 6.90
C THR A 156 0.34 -10.79 6.83
N GLU A 157 -0.40 -11.62 7.55
CA GLU A 157 -1.85 -11.53 7.64
C GLU A 157 -2.29 -10.16 8.22
N THR A 158 -1.64 -9.73 9.30
CA THR A 158 -1.91 -8.42 9.92
C THR A 158 -1.57 -7.26 8.97
N TYR A 159 -0.46 -7.38 8.23
CA TYR A 159 -0.05 -6.42 7.21
C TYR A 159 -1.12 -6.27 6.12
N VAL A 160 -1.54 -7.38 5.51
CA VAL A 160 -2.52 -7.37 4.43
C VAL A 160 -3.87 -6.82 4.91
N ARG A 161 -4.34 -7.25 6.08
CA ARG A 161 -5.59 -6.73 6.68
C ARG A 161 -5.51 -5.23 6.90
N ARG A 162 -4.41 -4.73 7.47
CA ARG A 162 -4.20 -3.29 7.70
C ARG A 162 -4.25 -2.47 6.42
N ILE A 163 -3.64 -2.97 5.32
CA ILE A 163 -3.69 -2.28 4.04
C ILE A 163 -5.12 -2.24 3.49
N ARG A 164 -5.88 -3.30 3.58
CA ARG A 164 -7.28 -3.32 3.14
C ARG A 164 -8.14 -2.31 3.91
N ASP A 165 -7.95 -2.21 5.23
CA ASP A 165 -8.65 -1.22 6.06
C ASP A 165 -8.27 0.23 5.64
N TYR A 166 -7.00 0.45 5.33
CA TYR A 166 -6.53 1.74 4.82
C TYR A 166 -7.05 2.04 3.42
N GLU A 167 -7.05 1.07 2.52
CA GLU A 167 -7.57 1.19 1.16
C GLU A 167 -9.05 1.61 1.17
N GLN A 168 -9.87 0.94 1.96
CA GLN A 168 -11.27 1.32 2.14
C GLN A 168 -11.40 2.78 2.61
N THR A 169 -10.57 3.18 3.58
CA THR A 169 -10.58 4.56 4.09
C THR A 169 -10.18 5.57 3.01
N TYR A 170 -9.14 5.28 2.22
CA TYR A 170 -8.73 6.15 1.12
C TYR A 170 -9.77 6.22 0.00
N THR A 171 -10.45 5.12 -0.31
CA THR A 171 -11.56 5.10 -1.26
C THR A 171 -12.65 6.08 -0.83
N GLU A 172 -13.10 6.00 0.43
CA GLU A 172 -14.12 6.91 0.97
C GLU A 172 -13.68 8.39 0.99
N ILE A 173 -12.37 8.65 1.17
CA ILE A 173 -11.82 10.01 1.16
C ILE A 173 -11.82 10.57 -0.27
N LEU A 174 -11.35 9.79 -1.24
CA LEU A 174 -11.22 10.21 -2.63
C LEU A 174 -12.59 10.40 -3.31
N GLU A 175 -13.57 9.54 -3.02
CA GLU A 175 -14.96 9.69 -3.50
C GLU A 175 -15.65 10.97 -3.02
N LYS A 176 -15.25 11.52 -1.88
CA LYS A 176 -15.81 12.78 -1.35
C LYS A 176 -15.13 14.04 -1.90
N GLU A 177 -14.01 13.87 -2.61
CA GLU A 177 -13.25 14.99 -3.21
C GLU A 177 -13.50 15.16 -4.71
N GLY A 178 -14.05 14.14 -5.38
CA GLY A 178 -14.45 14.19 -6.81
C GLY A 178 -15.89 14.59 -6.96
#